data_efeb7342c385444b96ee1fdddea13016
#
_entry.id   efeb7342c385444b96ee1fdddea13016
#
_cell.length_a   1.000
_cell.length_b   1.000
_cell.length_c   1.000
_cell.angle_alpha   90.00
_cell.angle_beta   90.00
_cell.angle_gamma   90.00
#
_symmetry.space_group_name_H-M   'P 1'
#
loop_
_entity.id
_entity.type
_entity.pdbx_description
1 polymer ?
#
loop_
_entity_poly.entity_id
_entity_poly.type
_entity_poly.pdbx_seq_one_letter_code
_entity_poly.pdbx_strand_id
1 'polypeptide(L)'
;MKKIVLTGGGTAGHVTPNIALLPSLKEAGYEVFYIGSYTGIEKTLIEDLGIPYYGISSGKLRRYRSLKNLSDPFRVLHGLFQAKRLMKKIKPDIVFSKGGFVSVPVVLAAGSRHIPVIIHESDMTPGLANKIAMRKATKICCNFPETLKYLPEGKAVLTGSPIRQELLLGNKAAGLDLCNFTTDKPIILVVGGSTGAVHVNEAVRSILPELLKDFQVVHLCGKGKMDESLNGTPGYVQF
;
A
#
# COMPACT_ATOMS: atom_id res chain seq x y z
N MET A 1 -20.04 19.32 2.43
CA MET A 1 -19.48 17.96 2.37
C MET A 1 -18.08 18.00 2.99
N LYS A 2 -17.73 17.07 3.86
CA LYS A 2 -16.38 17.02 4.47
C LYS A 2 -15.37 16.54 3.43
N LYS A 3 -14.14 17.08 3.49
CA LYS A 3 -13.07 16.77 2.54
C LYS A 3 -11.95 16.01 3.22
N ILE A 4 -11.52 14.91 2.62
CA ILE A 4 -10.36 14.16 3.05
C ILE A 4 -9.29 14.11 1.96
N VAL A 5 -8.04 14.31 2.34
CA VAL A 5 -6.90 14.03 1.47
C VAL A 5 -6.27 12.71 1.92
N LEU A 6 -6.19 11.76 1.00
CA LEU A 6 -5.42 10.54 1.16
C LEU A 6 -4.02 10.74 0.58
N THR A 7 -3.01 10.15 1.19
CA THR A 7 -1.64 10.17 0.68
C THR A 7 -0.90 8.89 1.03
N GLY A 8 -0.02 8.49 0.16
CA GLY A 8 0.81 7.30 0.26
C GLY A 8 1.34 6.95 -1.11
N GLY A 9 2.43 6.25 -1.21
CA GLY A 9 2.94 5.89 -2.52
C GLY A 9 4.34 5.29 -2.51
N GLY A 10 4.86 5.10 -3.71
CA GLY A 10 6.12 4.43 -3.97
C GLY A 10 6.00 2.91 -4.09
N THR A 11 4.99 2.30 -3.49
CA THR A 11 4.64 0.87 -3.64
C THR A 11 3.14 0.68 -3.53
N ALA A 12 2.60 -0.40 -4.12
CA ALA A 12 1.18 -0.75 -4.02
C ALA A 12 0.73 -0.92 -2.55
N GLY A 13 1.60 -1.41 -1.67
CA GLY A 13 1.30 -1.58 -0.24
C GLY A 13 0.98 -0.28 0.51
N HIS A 14 1.40 0.89 -0.01
CA HIS A 14 1.00 2.20 0.52
C HIS A 14 -0.25 2.79 -0.15
N VAL A 15 -0.76 2.15 -1.21
CA VAL A 15 -1.89 2.66 -2.00
C VAL A 15 -3.14 1.82 -1.77
N THR A 16 -3.03 0.50 -1.84
CA THR A 16 -4.17 -0.42 -1.74
C THR A 16 -4.96 -0.27 -0.43
N PRO A 17 -4.35 -0.01 0.75
CA PRO A 17 -5.12 0.26 1.95
C PRO A 17 -5.90 1.59 1.89
N ASN A 18 -5.38 2.60 1.17
CA ASN A 18 -6.14 3.83 0.92
C ASN A 18 -7.36 3.55 0.04
N ILE A 19 -7.19 2.70 -0.99
CA ILE A 19 -8.29 2.25 -1.85
C ILE A 19 -9.34 1.48 -1.05
N ALA A 20 -8.91 0.62 -0.14
CA ALA A 20 -9.80 -0.15 0.72
C ALA A 20 -10.70 0.72 1.63
N LEU A 21 -10.28 1.95 1.95
CA LEU A 21 -11.07 2.90 2.74
C LEU A 21 -12.12 3.66 1.92
N LEU A 22 -12.03 3.67 0.59
CA LEU A 22 -12.89 4.52 -0.25
C LEU A 22 -14.38 4.27 -0.07
N PRO A 23 -14.89 3.01 -0.03
CA PRO A 23 -16.29 2.76 0.18
C PRO A 23 -16.81 3.38 1.47
N SER A 24 -16.12 3.13 2.58
CA SER A 24 -16.51 3.66 3.90
C SER A 24 -16.39 5.19 3.98
N LEU A 25 -15.40 5.79 3.32
CA LEU A 25 -15.28 7.25 3.25
C LEU A 25 -16.39 7.87 2.45
N LYS A 26 -16.81 7.24 1.36
CA LYS A 26 -17.95 7.68 0.54
C LYS A 26 -19.27 7.59 1.32
N GLU A 27 -19.49 6.48 2.00
CA GLU A 27 -20.65 6.26 2.88
C GLU A 27 -20.70 7.29 4.01
N ALA A 28 -19.55 7.63 4.61
CA ALA A 28 -19.42 8.68 5.62
C ALA A 28 -19.55 10.11 5.05
N GLY A 29 -19.83 10.28 3.76
CA GLY A 29 -20.08 11.58 3.11
C GLY A 29 -18.82 12.42 2.86
N TYR A 30 -17.63 11.77 2.74
CA TYR A 30 -16.40 12.48 2.40
C TYR A 30 -16.22 12.66 0.90
N GLU A 31 -15.81 13.85 0.49
CA GLU A 31 -15.19 14.12 -0.80
C GLU A 31 -13.70 13.77 -0.70
N VAL A 32 -13.26 12.81 -1.50
CA VAL A 32 -11.91 12.24 -1.42
C VAL A 32 -10.99 12.85 -2.47
N PHE A 33 -9.82 13.28 -2.05
CA PHE A 33 -8.72 13.73 -2.90
C PHE A 33 -7.48 12.89 -2.62
N TYR A 34 -6.61 12.73 -3.61
CA TYR A 34 -5.34 12.04 -3.41
C TYR A 34 -4.16 12.93 -3.78
N ILE A 35 -3.13 12.91 -2.91
CA ILE A 35 -1.86 13.57 -3.20
C ILE A 35 -0.76 12.50 -3.20
N GLY A 36 -0.08 12.34 -4.34
CA GLY A 36 1.00 11.36 -4.54
C GLY A 36 2.14 11.92 -5.38
N SER A 37 3.02 11.06 -5.87
CA SER A 37 4.12 11.47 -6.75
C SER A 37 3.65 11.66 -8.20
N TYR A 38 4.45 12.34 -9.03
CA TYR A 38 4.11 12.53 -10.43
C TYR A 38 4.05 11.24 -11.27
N THR A 39 4.86 10.24 -10.90
CA THR A 39 5.11 9.05 -11.74
C THR A 39 5.04 7.72 -10.96
N GLY A 40 4.54 7.75 -9.72
CA GLY A 40 4.40 6.54 -8.91
C GLY A 40 3.21 5.68 -9.34
N ILE A 41 3.23 4.39 -8.96
CA ILE A 41 2.13 3.45 -9.20
C ILE A 41 0.80 3.96 -8.63
N GLU A 42 0.86 4.79 -7.57
CA GLU A 42 -0.30 5.40 -6.95
C GLU A 42 -1.10 6.27 -7.93
N LYS A 43 -0.41 6.91 -8.89
CA LYS A 43 -1.09 7.75 -9.87
C LYS A 43 -2.08 6.95 -10.70
N THR A 44 -1.62 5.90 -11.37
CA THR A 44 -2.46 5.04 -12.20
C THR A 44 -3.60 4.41 -11.38
N LEU A 45 -3.27 3.81 -10.23
CA LEU A 45 -4.27 3.12 -9.40
C LEU A 45 -5.40 4.04 -8.90
N ILE A 46 -5.11 5.31 -8.67
CA ILE A 46 -6.09 6.27 -8.14
C ILE A 46 -6.85 6.98 -9.26
N GLU A 47 -6.18 7.33 -10.38
CA GLU A 47 -6.83 7.94 -11.54
C GLU A 47 -7.84 6.97 -12.19
N ASP A 48 -7.52 5.68 -12.25
CA ASP A 48 -8.42 4.61 -12.74
C ASP A 48 -9.73 4.51 -11.94
N LEU A 49 -9.73 4.98 -10.68
CA LEU A 49 -10.92 5.04 -9.81
C LEU A 49 -11.69 6.37 -9.90
N GLY A 50 -11.27 7.27 -10.79
CA GLY A 50 -11.90 8.58 -10.97
C GLY A 50 -11.72 9.55 -9.80
N ILE A 51 -10.74 9.32 -8.92
CA ILE A 51 -10.46 10.18 -7.76
C ILE A 51 -9.55 11.33 -8.20
N PRO A 52 -9.86 12.60 -7.83
CA PRO A 52 -8.99 13.73 -8.11
C PRO A 52 -7.58 13.52 -7.55
N TYR A 53 -6.60 13.41 -8.45
CA TYR A 53 -5.20 13.16 -8.13
C TYR A 53 -4.34 14.40 -8.34
N TYR A 54 -3.44 14.67 -7.39
CA TYR A 54 -2.48 15.76 -7.46
C TYR A 54 -1.07 15.24 -7.25
N GLY A 55 -0.23 15.34 -8.26
CA GLY A 55 1.19 14.99 -8.18
C GLY A 55 2.01 16.08 -7.48
N ILE A 56 2.93 15.67 -6.61
CA ILE A 56 3.94 16.55 -6.02
C ILE A 56 5.34 15.99 -6.21
N SER A 57 6.33 16.87 -6.10
CA SER A 57 7.72 16.47 -6.06
C SER A 57 8.01 15.69 -4.78
N SER A 58 8.66 14.54 -4.89
CA SER A 58 9.07 13.72 -3.77
C SER A 58 10.51 13.26 -3.91
N GLY A 59 11.25 13.27 -2.81
CA GLY A 59 12.59 12.72 -2.73
C GLY A 59 12.53 11.33 -2.09
N LYS A 60 13.31 10.39 -2.60
CA LYS A 60 13.48 9.06 -2.01
C LYS A 60 14.73 9.09 -1.15
N LEU A 61 14.61 9.17 0.18
CA LEU A 61 15.75 9.01 1.07
C LEU A 61 16.25 7.56 0.98
N ARG A 62 17.28 7.36 0.16
CA ARG A 62 17.91 6.05 -0.04
C ARG A 62 18.87 5.74 1.08
N ARG A 63 18.84 4.51 1.57
CA ARG A 63 19.77 4.04 2.62
C ARG A 63 21.20 3.79 2.10
N TYR A 64 21.42 3.87 0.79
CA TYR A 64 22.72 3.72 0.16
C TYR A 64 23.25 5.05 -0.42
N ARG A 65 24.57 5.18 -0.53
CA ARG A 65 25.20 6.38 -1.10
C ARG A 65 24.83 6.52 -2.58
N SER A 66 24.16 7.59 -2.95
CA SER A 66 23.77 7.93 -4.32
C SER A 66 23.88 9.44 -4.51
N LEU A 67 24.38 9.89 -5.66
CA LEU A 67 24.40 11.32 -6.03
C LEU A 67 23.00 11.95 -6.01
N LYS A 68 21.96 11.14 -6.20
CA LYS A 68 20.56 11.58 -6.07
C LYS A 68 20.17 11.99 -4.66
N ASN A 69 20.89 11.52 -3.63
CA ASN A 69 20.65 11.92 -2.26
C ASN A 69 20.96 13.42 -2.01
N LEU A 70 21.79 14.06 -2.84
CA LEU A 70 22.06 15.49 -2.79
C LEU A 70 20.88 16.33 -3.30
N SER A 71 20.14 15.85 -4.30
CA SER A 71 18.96 16.54 -4.84
C SER A 71 17.67 16.23 -4.11
N ASP A 72 17.58 15.11 -3.39
CA ASP A 72 16.37 14.68 -2.71
C ASP A 72 15.87 15.66 -1.63
N PRO A 73 16.69 16.33 -0.81
CA PRO A 73 16.24 17.35 0.12
C PRO A 73 15.53 18.53 -0.57
N PHE A 74 16.07 18.99 -1.72
CA PHE A 74 15.45 20.05 -2.51
C PHE A 74 14.11 19.61 -3.11
N ARG A 75 14.01 18.36 -3.54
CA ARG A 75 12.75 17.78 -4.04
C ARG A 75 11.71 17.70 -2.94
N VAL A 76 12.09 17.28 -1.73
CA VAL A 76 11.20 17.24 -0.56
C VAL A 76 10.73 18.65 -0.19
N LEU A 77 11.63 19.64 -0.19
CA LEU A 77 11.27 21.02 0.08
C LEU A 77 10.31 21.58 -0.98
N HIS A 78 10.59 21.35 -2.25
CA HIS A 78 9.69 21.73 -3.34
C HIS A 78 8.32 21.05 -3.19
N GLY A 79 8.28 19.72 -2.89
CA GLY A 79 7.05 19.00 -2.61
C GLY A 79 6.28 19.58 -1.43
N LEU A 80 6.97 20.05 -0.39
CA LEU A 80 6.34 20.72 0.75
C LEU A 80 5.64 22.02 0.35
N PHE A 81 6.26 22.84 -0.50
CA PHE A 81 5.61 24.05 -1.05
C PHE A 81 4.38 23.70 -1.89
N GLN A 82 4.50 22.70 -2.75
CA GLN A 82 3.37 22.23 -3.57
C GLN A 82 2.23 21.71 -2.67
N ALA A 83 2.55 20.87 -1.70
CA ALA A 83 1.56 20.37 -0.73
C ALA A 83 0.87 21.50 0.05
N LYS A 84 1.62 22.53 0.51
CA LYS A 84 1.03 23.71 1.16
C LYS A 84 0.04 24.46 0.26
N ARG A 85 0.34 24.59 -1.04
CA ARG A 85 -0.58 25.22 -2.03
C ARG A 85 -1.83 24.36 -2.22
N LEU A 86 -1.66 23.02 -2.29
CA LEU A 86 -2.79 22.10 -2.41
C LEU A 86 -3.68 22.11 -1.16
N MET A 87 -3.10 22.14 0.06
CA MET A 87 -3.88 22.28 1.30
C MET A 87 -4.70 23.58 1.31
N LYS A 88 -4.15 24.70 0.78
CA LYS A 88 -4.87 25.96 0.62
C LYS A 88 -6.00 25.88 -0.41
N LYS A 89 -5.77 25.14 -1.50
CA LYS A 89 -6.75 24.97 -2.61
C LYS A 89 -7.89 24.04 -2.21
N ILE A 90 -7.56 22.85 -1.70
CA ILE A 90 -8.53 21.79 -1.37
C ILE A 90 -9.27 22.13 -0.07
N LYS A 91 -8.58 22.69 0.92
CA LYS A 91 -9.07 22.96 2.29
C LYS A 91 -9.64 21.70 2.93
N PRO A 92 -8.86 20.62 3.06
CA PRO A 92 -9.36 19.38 3.63
C PRO A 92 -9.62 19.52 5.12
N ASP A 93 -10.64 18.82 5.62
CA ASP A 93 -10.95 18.72 7.04
C ASP A 93 -10.00 17.76 7.75
N ILE A 94 -9.44 16.79 7.01
CA ILE A 94 -8.53 15.77 7.54
C ILE A 94 -7.60 15.25 6.45
N VAL A 95 -6.42 14.80 6.87
CA VAL A 95 -5.46 14.09 6.02
C VAL A 95 -5.21 12.71 6.58
N PHE A 96 -5.28 11.68 5.74
CA PHE A 96 -4.89 10.32 6.07
C PHE A 96 -3.66 9.91 5.26
N SER A 97 -2.63 9.42 5.94
CA SER A 97 -1.36 9.02 5.35
C SER A 97 -1.07 7.54 5.61
N LYS A 98 -0.93 6.77 4.55
CA LYS A 98 -0.48 5.36 4.62
C LYS A 98 1.05 5.22 4.65
N GLY A 99 1.77 6.35 4.55
CA GLY A 99 3.22 6.35 4.55
C GLY A 99 3.85 6.41 3.15
N GLY A 100 5.13 6.07 3.08
CA GLY A 100 5.96 6.31 1.91
C GLY A 100 6.52 7.75 1.88
N PHE A 101 7.60 7.97 1.11
CA PHE A 101 8.31 9.26 1.14
C PHE A 101 7.49 10.43 0.62
N VAL A 102 6.56 10.17 -0.32
CA VAL A 102 5.68 11.21 -0.87
C VAL A 102 4.71 11.76 0.16
N SER A 103 4.35 10.99 1.18
CA SER A 103 3.44 11.44 2.22
C SER A 103 4.05 12.46 3.19
N VAL A 104 5.38 12.45 3.36
CA VAL A 104 6.06 13.34 4.31
C VAL A 104 5.78 14.81 4.05
N PRO A 105 5.98 15.36 2.82
CA PRO A 105 5.61 16.75 2.52
C PRO A 105 4.13 17.05 2.78
N VAL A 106 3.25 16.11 2.49
CA VAL A 106 1.79 16.28 2.66
C VAL A 106 1.44 16.40 4.14
N VAL A 107 1.94 15.49 4.97
CA VAL A 107 1.71 15.50 6.43
C VAL A 107 2.27 16.75 7.07
N LEU A 108 3.50 17.18 6.69
CA LEU A 108 4.12 18.40 7.22
C LEU A 108 3.33 19.64 6.79
N ALA A 109 2.83 19.69 5.56
CA ALA A 109 2.01 20.79 5.07
C ALA A 109 0.67 20.88 5.82
N ALA A 110 -0.01 19.74 6.02
CA ALA A 110 -1.24 19.67 6.79
C ALA A 110 -1.04 20.11 8.24
N GLY A 111 -0.01 19.54 8.91
CA GLY A 111 0.32 19.90 10.30
C GLY A 111 0.71 21.37 10.50
N SER A 112 1.36 22.01 9.49
CA SER A 112 1.67 23.45 9.54
C SER A 112 0.43 24.35 9.41
N ARG A 113 -0.70 23.79 9.03
CA ARG A 113 -2.00 24.47 8.90
C ARG A 113 -3.03 24.01 9.93
N HIS A 114 -2.58 23.25 10.94
CA HIS A 114 -3.42 22.67 11.98
C HIS A 114 -4.58 21.78 11.45
N ILE A 115 -4.41 21.24 10.23
CA ILE A 115 -5.32 20.23 9.68
C ILE A 115 -5.04 18.91 10.40
N PRO A 116 -6.05 18.24 10.98
CA PRO A 116 -5.89 16.95 11.61
C PRO A 116 -5.25 15.92 10.67
N VAL A 117 -4.27 15.15 11.18
CA VAL A 117 -3.57 14.14 10.41
C VAL A 117 -3.67 12.80 11.13
N ILE A 118 -4.15 11.79 10.41
CA ILE A 118 -4.04 10.40 10.81
C ILE A 118 -2.97 9.74 9.96
N ILE A 119 -2.01 9.07 10.58
CA ILE A 119 -1.03 8.23 9.89
C ILE A 119 -1.25 6.77 10.23
N HIS A 120 -0.85 5.88 9.33
CA HIS A 120 -0.96 4.44 9.53
C HIS A 120 0.40 3.78 9.34
N GLU A 121 0.83 3.02 10.35
CA GLU A 121 2.04 2.20 10.32
C GLU A 121 1.68 0.74 10.10
N SER A 122 2.29 0.12 9.09
CA SER A 122 2.04 -1.27 8.74
C SER A 122 3.08 -2.23 9.27
N ASP A 123 4.28 -1.73 9.55
CA ASP A 123 5.40 -2.54 9.99
C ASP A 123 5.44 -2.62 11.52
N MET A 124 6.09 -3.65 12.05
CA MET A 124 6.29 -3.80 13.51
C MET A 124 7.12 -2.66 14.09
N THR A 125 8.02 -2.09 13.29
CA THR A 125 8.82 -0.92 13.69
C THR A 125 8.59 0.23 12.73
N PRO A 126 8.31 1.45 13.24
CA PRO A 126 7.98 2.58 12.37
C PRO A 126 9.08 2.91 11.36
N GLY A 127 8.68 3.01 10.10
CA GLY A 127 9.55 3.44 9.02
C GLY A 127 9.95 4.92 9.14
N LEU A 128 11.04 5.34 8.46
CA LEU A 128 11.57 6.70 8.56
C LEU A 128 10.53 7.77 8.17
N ALA A 129 9.74 7.53 7.14
CA ALA A 129 8.68 8.46 6.73
C ALA A 129 7.66 8.69 7.85
N ASN A 130 7.22 7.61 8.51
CA ASN A 130 6.28 7.70 9.62
C ASN A 130 6.93 8.31 10.87
N LYS A 131 8.21 8.02 11.16
CA LYS A 131 8.93 8.67 12.27
C LYS A 131 8.93 10.21 12.13
N ILE A 132 9.09 10.73 10.92
CA ILE A 132 9.01 12.17 10.65
C ILE A 132 7.55 12.67 10.79
N ALA A 133 6.59 11.92 10.21
CA ALA A 133 5.18 12.28 10.19
C ALA A 133 4.54 12.28 11.59
N MET A 134 4.94 11.38 12.50
CA MET A 134 4.42 11.24 13.87
C MET A 134 4.39 12.57 14.64
N ARG A 135 5.38 13.44 14.40
CA ARG A 135 5.47 14.76 15.08
C ARG A 135 4.25 15.65 14.78
N LYS A 136 3.63 15.47 13.62
CA LYS A 136 2.48 16.25 13.16
C LYS A 136 1.17 15.46 13.18
N ALA A 137 1.23 14.17 13.46
CA ALA A 137 0.05 13.31 13.52
C ALA A 137 -0.80 13.62 14.76
N THR A 138 -2.12 13.65 14.54
CA THR A 138 -3.14 13.72 15.59
C THR A 138 -3.42 12.32 16.15
N LYS A 139 -3.49 11.31 15.27
CA LYS A 139 -3.63 9.90 15.61
C LYS A 139 -2.70 9.06 14.74
N ILE A 140 -2.29 7.92 15.28
CA ILE A 140 -1.37 6.99 14.65
C ILE A 140 -1.98 5.60 14.76
N CYS A 141 -2.52 5.11 13.64
CA CYS A 141 -3.02 3.76 13.52
C CYS A 141 -1.85 2.79 13.30
N CYS A 142 -1.95 1.55 13.79
CA CYS A 142 -0.96 0.51 13.56
C CYS A 142 -1.58 -0.86 13.39
N ASN A 143 -0.83 -1.76 12.71
CA ASN A 143 -1.26 -3.13 12.46
C ASN A 143 -1.05 -4.05 13.65
N PHE A 144 0.04 -3.88 14.41
CA PHE A 144 0.51 -4.84 15.40
C PHE A 144 0.55 -4.23 16.81
N PRO A 145 0.18 -5.00 17.84
CA PRO A 145 0.31 -4.56 19.23
C PRO A 145 1.75 -4.19 19.59
N GLU A 146 2.73 -4.91 19.04
CA GLU A 146 4.15 -4.69 19.28
C GLU A 146 4.64 -3.33 18.78
N THR A 147 3.91 -2.74 17.82
CA THR A 147 4.24 -1.41 17.30
C THR A 147 3.94 -0.31 18.32
N LEU A 148 2.96 -0.52 19.21
CA LEU A 148 2.52 0.47 20.19
C LEU A 148 3.65 1.03 21.04
N LYS A 149 4.62 0.19 21.44
CA LYS A 149 5.78 0.59 22.23
C LYS A 149 6.72 1.63 21.57
N TYR A 150 6.59 1.77 20.24
CA TYR A 150 7.39 2.76 19.47
C TYR A 150 6.61 4.03 19.15
N LEU A 151 5.32 4.08 19.51
CA LEU A 151 4.43 5.18 19.16
C LEU A 151 4.23 6.12 20.37
N PRO A 152 4.03 7.42 20.14
CA PRO A 152 3.74 8.37 21.22
C PRO A 152 2.44 7.98 21.96
N GLU A 153 2.53 7.98 23.27
CA GLU A 153 1.39 7.72 24.15
C GLU A 153 0.23 8.67 23.89
N GLY A 154 -1.00 8.19 24.01
CA GLY A 154 -2.23 8.95 23.76
C GLY A 154 -2.58 9.22 22.28
N LYS A 155 -1.67 8.94 21.35
CA LYS A 155 -1.93 9.06 19.91
C LYS A 155 -2.13 7.72 19.19
N ALA A 156 -1.56 6.66 19.71
CA ALA A 156 -1.56 5.33 19.09
C ALA A 156 -2.94 4.67 19.17
N VAL A 157 -3.34 3.99 18.09
CA VAL A 157 -4.57 3.20 18.00
C VAL A 157 -4.27 1.91 17.24
N LEU A 158 -4.51 0.77 17.85
CA LEU A 158 -4.42 -0.52 17.17
C LEU A 158 -5.67 -0.73 16.30
N THR A 159 -5.50 -0.72 14.98
CA THR A 159 -6.61 -0.82 14.04
C THR A 159 -6.54 -2.04 13.12
N GLY A 160 -5.37 -2.64 12.99
CA GLY A 160 -5.09 -3.54 11.88
C GLY A 160 -4.96 -2.79 10.55
N SER A 161 -4.84 -3.53 9.45
CA SER A 161 -4.71 -2.98 8.09
C SER A 161 -6.06 -2.91 7.41
N PRO A 162 -6.40 -1.80 6.74
CA PRO A 162 -7.56 -1.77 5.85
C PRO A 162 -7.37 -2.78 4.70
N ILE A 163 -8.34 -3.65 4.52
CA ILE A 163 -8.40 -4.62 3.42
C ILE A 163 -9.66 -4.39 2.59
N ARG A 164 -9.59 -4.72 1.32
CA ARG A 164 -10.73 -4.60 0.41
C ARG A 164 -11.82 -5.60 0.79
N GLN A 165 -13.07 -5.16 0.83
CA GLN A 165 -14.22 -5.99 1.22
C GLN A 165 -14.39 -7.19 0.26
N GLU A 166 -14.06 -7.03 -1.02
CA GLU A 166 -14.15 -8.09 -2.02
C GLU A 166 -13.30 -9.32 -1.65
N LEU A 167 -12.20 -9.13 -0.92
CA LEU A 167 -11.36 -10.24 -0.44
C LEU A 167 -12.06 -11.11 0.61
N LEU A 168 -13.07 -10.57 1.29
CA LEU A 168 -13.87 -11.30 2.28
C LEU A 168 -15.06 -12.05 1.65
N LEU A 169 -15.37 -11.75 0.39
CA LEU A 169 -16.50 -12.34 -0.34
C LEU A 169 -16.07 -13.50 -1.25
N GLY A 170 -14.87 -14.05 -1.01
CA GLY A 170 -14.33 -15.15 -1.80
C GLY A 170 -15.21 -16.39 -1.74
N ASN A 171 -15.31 -17.12 -2.89
CA ASN A 171 -16.05 -18.35 -3.00
C ASN A 171 -15.11 -19.51 -3.37
N LYS A 172 -15.05 -20.51 -2.47
CA LYS A 172 -14.17 -21.68 -2.67
C LYS A 172 -14.49 -22.45 -3.95
N ALA A 173 -15.76 -22.67 -4.26
CA ALA A 173 -16.16 -23.43 -5.45
C ALA A 173 -15.72 -22.71 -6.72
N ALA A 174 -15.95 -21.38 -6.82
CA ALA A 174 -15.49 -20.59 -7.95
C ALA A 174 -13.95 -20.60 -8.09
N GLY A 175 -13.22 -20.63 -6.97
CA GLY A 175 -11.76 -20.75 -6.99
C GLY A 175 -11.28 -22.11 -7.49
N LEU A 176 -11.97 -23.20 -7.10
CA LEU A 176 -11.69 -24.54 -7.60
C LEU A 176 -11.94 -24.63 -9.10
N ASP A 177 -13.08 -24.14 -9.57
CA ASP A 177 -13.45 -24.13 -11.00
C ASP A 177 -12.43 -23.32 -11.82
N LEU A 178 -12.06 -22.12 -11.36
CA LEU A 178 -11.07 -21.25 -12.01
C LEU A 178 -9.72 -21.96 -12.20
N CYS A 179 -9.29 -22.71 -11.18
CA CYS A 179 -8.02 -23.42 -11.19
C CYS A 179 -8.08 -24.82 -11.77
N ASN A 180 -9.28 -25.32 -12.11
CA ASN A 180 -9.54 -26.71 -12.47
C ASN A 180 -8.99 -27.68 -11.41
N PHE A 181 -9.24 -27.35 -10.14
CA PHE A 181 -8.79 -28.13 -8.98
C PHE A 181 -9.93 -28.96 -8.39
N THR A 182 -9.56 -30.00 -7.67
CA THR A 182 -10.47 -30.91 -6.99
C THR A 182 -10.45 -30.68 -5.47
N THR A 183 -11.30 -31.39 -4.75
CA THR A 183 -11.38 -31.29 -3.25
C THR A 183 -10.59 -32.37 -2.53
N ASP A 184 -9.92 -33.26 -3.26
CA ASP A 184 -9.22 -34.44 -2.75
C ASP A 184 -7.84 -34.09 -2.10
N LYS A 185 -7.25 -32.98 -2.53
CA LYS A 185 -5.98 -32.49 -1.96
C LYS A 185 -6.11 -31.08 -1.38
N PRO A 186 -5.37 -30.75 -0.32
CA PRO A 186 -5.25 -29.38 0.15
C PRO A 186 -4.62 -28.46 -0.90
N ILE A 187 -4.96 -27.16 -0.84
CA ILE A 187 -4.44 -26.16 -1.77
C ILE A 187 -3.47 -25.25 -1.07
N ILE A 188 -2.29 -25.08 -1.65
CA ILE A 188 -1.30 -24.09 -1.24
C ILE A 188 -1.41 -22.88 -2.17
N LEU A 189 -1.65 -21.69 -1.59
CA LEU A 189 -1.59 -20.42 -2.31
C LEU A 189 -0.25 -19.74 -2.03
N VAL A 190 0.54 -19.54 -3.08
CA VAL A 190 1.83 -18.82 -3.02
C VAL A 190 1.67 -17.42 -3.62
N VAL A 191 2.05 -16.40 -2.84
CA VAL A 191 1.91 -14.98 -3.24
C VAL A 191 3.22 -14.24 -3.01
N GLY A 192 3.86 -13.76 -4.06
CA GLY A 192 5.14 -13.02 -4.04
C GLY A 192 5.01 -11.49 -4.04
N GLY A 193 3.84 -10.94 -3.65
CA GLY A 193 3.54 -9.51 -3.76
C GLY A 193 3.20 -9.08 -5.19
N SER A 194 2.90 -7.77 -5.42
CA SER A 194 2.36 -7.25 -6.69
C SER A 194 3.31 -7.38 -7.88
N THR A 195 4.62 -7.35 -7.65
CA THR A 195 5.63 -7.49 -8.72
C THR A 195 6.17 -8.91 -8.82
N GLY A 196 5.72 -9.82 -7.95
CA GLY A 196 6.26 -11.16 -7.79
C GLY A 196 7.65 -11.16 -7.16
N ALA A 197 8.05 -12.28 -6.57
CA ALA A 197 9.35 -12.48 -5.94
C ALA A 197 10.11 -13.61 -6.65
N VAL A 198 11.17 -13.26 -7.41
CA VAL A 198 11.92 -14.21 -8.23
C VAL A 198 12.39 -15.41 -7.40
N HIS A 199 13.03 -15.17 -6.26
CA HIS A 199 13.54 -16.25 -5.41
C HIS A 199 12.44 -17.13 -4.80
N VAL A 200 11.25 -16.56 -4.50
CA VAL A 200 10.10 -17.36 -4.07
C VAL A 200 9.62 -18.24 -5.21
N ASN A 201 9.50 -17.67 -6.42
CA ASN A 201 9.07 -18.42 -7.59
C ASN A 201 10.04 -19.58 -7.91
N GLU A 202 11.35 -19.32 -7.86
CA GLU A 202 12.38 -20.35 -8.08
C GLU A 202 12.33 -21.46 -7.02
N ALA A 203 12.22 -21.09 -5.74
CA ALA A 203 12.10 -22.03 -4.65
C ALA A 203 10.87 -22.93 -4.76
N VAL A 204 9.71 -22.34 -5.07
CA VAL A 204 8.47 -23.11 -5.27
C VAL A 204 8.61 -24.08 -6.45
N ARG A 205 9.13 -23.61 -7.58
CA ARG A 205 9.31 -24.44 -8.78
C ARG A 205 10.31 -25.57 -8.56
N SER A 206 11.36 -25.35 -7.79
CA SER A 206 12.36 -26.39 -7.50
C SER A 206 11.82 -27.58 -6.70
N ILE A 207 10.78 -27.36 -5.88
CA ILE A 207 10.14 -28.40 -5.07
C ILE A 207 8.75 -28.78 -5.58
N LEU A 208 8.31 -28.20 -6.70
CA LEU A 208 6.95 -28.40 -7.22
C LEU A 208 6.58 -29.87 -7.44
N PRO A 209 7.44 -30.75 -8.04
CA PRO A 209 7.13 -32.16 -8.20
C PRO A 209 6.83 -32.87 -6.88
N GLU A 210 7.49 -32.46 -5.81
CA GLU A 210 7.26 -33.03 -4.46
C GLU A 210 5.96 -32.50 -3.86
N LEU A 211 5.70 -31.19 -3.97
CA LEU A 211 4.48 -30.59 -3.47
C LEU A 211 3.22 -31.18 -4.11
N LEU A 212 3.27 -31.46 -5.42
CA LEU A 212 2.13 -31.98 -6.17
C LEU A 212 1.74 -33.42 -5.83
N LYS A 213 2.56 -34.15 -5.07
CA LYS A 213 2.19 -35.47 -4.54
C LYS A 213 1.01 -35.35 -3.57
N ASP A 214 1.03 -34.34 -2.70
CA ASP A 214 0.09 -34.20 -1.58
C ASP A 214 -0.80 -32.95 -1.68
N PHE A 215 -0.43 -31.97 -2.52
CA PHE A 215 -1.10 -30.68 -2.62
C PHE A 215 -1.45 -30.29 -4.04
N GLN A 216 -2.37 -29.35 -4.18
CA GLN A 216 -2.56 -28.53 -5.38
C GLN A 216 -1.99 -27.14 -5.10
N VAL A 217 -1.41 -26.47 -6.11
CA VAL A 217 -0.69 -25.23 -5.88
C VAL A 217 -1.18 -24.12 -6.81
N VAL A 218 -1.63 -23.02 -6.22
CA VAL A 218 -1.92 -21.75 -6.90
C VAL A 218 -0.73 -20.82 -6.67
N HIS A 219 -0.09 -20.37 -7.75
CA HIS A 219 1.12 -19.56 -7.67
C HIS A 219 0.96 -18.20 -8.35
N LEU A 220 0.82 -17.14 -7.57
CA LEU A 220 0.83 -15.77 -8.06
C LEU A 220 2.26 -15.31 -8.29
N CYS A 221 2.76 -15.54 -9.50
CA CYS A 221 4.17 -15.34 -9.87
C CYS A 221 4.52 -13.85 -10.04
N GLY A 222 3.52 -13.02 -10.36
CA GLY A 222 3.70 -11.62 -10.75
C GLY A 222 3.89 -11.43 -12.26
N LYS A 223 3.55 -10.23 -12.73
CA LYS A 223 3.51 -9.92 -14.16
C LYS A 223 4.82 -10.28 -14.90
N GLY A 224 4.69 -11.09 -15.94
CA GLY A 224 5.82 -11.50 -16.80
C GLY A 224 6.82 -12.48 -16.16
N LYS A 225 6.41 -13.18 -15.07
CA LYS A 225 7.26 -14.13 -14.36
C LYS A 225 6.69 -15.55 -14.31
N MET A 226 5.66 -15.82 -15.10
CA MET A 226 5.17 -17.18 -15.32
C MET A 226 6.23 -18.00 -16.04
N ASP A 227 6.26 -19.30 -15.79
CA ASP A 227 7.10 -20.26 -16.51
C ASP A 227 6.20 -21.05 -17.44
N GLU A 228 6.28 -20.76 -18.74
CA GLU A 228 5.41 -21.35 -19.75
C GLU A 228 5.58 -22.87 -19.86
N SER A 229 6.76 -23.40 -19.49
CA SER A 229 7.02 -24.84 -19.52
C SER A 229 6.19 -25.64 -18.49
N LEU A 230 5.66 -24.94 -17.48
CA LEU A 230 4.83 -25.53 -16.42
C LEU A 230 3.32 -25.36 -16.66
N ASN A 231 2.93 -24.77 -17.79
CA ASN A 231 1.54 -24.65 -18.16
C ASN A 231 0.90 -26.03 -18.40
N GLY A 232 -0.29 -26.23 -17.86
CA GLY A 232 -1.00 -27.51 -17.97
C GLY A 232 -0.50 -28.62 -17.03
N THR A 233 0.41 -28.30 -16.10
CA THR A 233 0.84 -29.26 -15.06
C THR A 233 -0.36 -29.57 -14.14
N PRO A 234 -0.76 -30.85 -14.01
CA PRO A 234 -1.90 -31.22 -13.17
C PRO A 234 -1.69 -30.79 -11.71
N GLY A 235 -2.70 -30.12 -11.13
CA GLY A 235 -2.61 -29.63 -9.77
C GLY A 235 -1.78 -28.34 -9.56
N TYR A 236 -1.30 -27.71 -10.65
CA TYR A 236 -0.54 -26.46 -10.58
C TYR A 236 -1.12 -25.38 -11.52
N VAL A 237 -1.38 -24.21 -10.99
CA VAL A 237 -1.84 -23.05 -11.78
C VAL A 237 -1.01 -21.81 -11.42
N GLN A 238 -0.58 -21.09 -12.46
CA GLN A 238 0.17 -19.83 -12.33
C GLN A 238 -0.68 -18.62 -12.77
N PHE A 239 -0.44 -17.46 -12.13
CA PHE A 239 -1.03 -16.16 -12.49
C PHE A 239 0.04 -15.05 -12.45
#